data_b856ba84dde713ea2572757250489a51
#
_entry.id   b856ba84dde713ea2572757250489a51
#
_cell.length_a   1.000
_cell.length_b   1.000
_cell.length_c   1.000
_cell.angle_alpha   90.00
_cell.angle_beta   90.00
_cell.angle_gamma   90.00
#
_symmetry.space_group_name_H-M   'P 1'
#
loop_
_entity.id
_entity.type
_entity.pdbx_description
1 polymer ?
#
loop_
_entity_poly.entity_id
_entity_poly.type
_entity_poly.pdbx_seq_one_letter_code
_entity_poly.pdbx_strand_id
1 'polypeptide(L)'
;MFLDQEIISGIEFSVKEFQSRNHYTIRLGPNRYFQSYSSIICMRTSDGKIFLDKNSWDYSRTTGKYRNRWLGENIAETRKKIKLGIYTLVNLNQI
;
A
#
# COMPACT_ATOMS: atom_id res chain seq x y z
N MET A 1 -4.53 0.24 -24.53
CA MET A 1 -5.25 -0.33 -23.43
C MET A 1 -4.33 -0.98 -22.41
N PHE A 2 -4.57 -0.74 -21.16
CA PHE A 2 -3.73 -1.26 -20.10
C PHE A 2 -4.24 -2.64 -19.65
N LEU A 3 -3.34 -3.61 -19.52
CA LEU A 3 -3.70 -4.91 -19.00
C LEU A 3 -3.77 -4.88 -17.49
N ASP A 4 -4.80 -5.52 -16.93
CA ASP A 4 -4.94 -5.60 -15.48
C ASP A 4 -3.86 -6.47 -14.86
N GLN A 5 -3.32 -7.39 -15.65
CA GLN A 5 -2.33 -8.32 -15.16
C GLN A 5 -1.40 -8.73 -16.29
N GLU A 6 -0.12 -8.81 -15.97
CA GLU A 6 0.88 -9.30 -16.91
C GLU A 6 2.04 -9.92 -16.15
N ILE A 7 2.87 -10.68 -16.89
CA ILE A 7 4.04 -11.34 -16.31
C ILE A 7 5.28 -10.68 -16.88
N ILE A 8 6.12 -10.13 -16.01
CA ILE A 8 7.35 -9.45 -16.36
C ILE A 8 8.50 -10.23 -15.76
N SER A 9 9.41 -10.77 -16.58
CA SER A 9 10.57 -11.53 -16.10
C SER A 9 10.18 -12.66 -15.16
N GLY A 10 9.03 -13.31 -15.42
CA GLY A 10 8.54 -14.38 -14.56
C GLY A 10 7.84 -13.91 -13.29
N ILE A 11 7.70 -12.60 -13.08
CA ILE A 11 7.04 -12.04 -11.91
C ILE A 11 5.63 -11.60 -12.30
N GLU A 12 4.64 -12.09 -11.57
CA GLU A 12 3.26 -11.71 -11.79
C GLU A 12 3.05 -10.26 -11.35
N PHE A 13 2.35 -9.48 -12.19
CA PHE A 13 2.10 -8.07 -11.94
C PHE A 13 0.66 -7.73 -12.30
N SER A 14 -0.01 -6.98 -11.42
CA SER A 14 -1.34 -6.45 -11.72
C SER A 14 -1.55 -5.12 -11.01
N VAL A 15 -2.40 -4.27 -11.60
CA VAL A 15 -2.80 -2.99 -11.02
C VAL A 15 -4.31 -2.89 -11.15
N LYS A 16 -4.99 -2.60 -10.04
CA LYS A 16 -6.45 -2.42 -10.02
C LYS A 16 -6.79 -1.21 -9.18
N GLU A 17 -7.82 -0.48 -9.61
CA GLU A 17 -8.36 0.60 -8.78
C GLU A 17 -8.87 0.03 -7.46
N PHE A 18 -8.65 0.79 -6.39
CA PHE A 18 -9.13 0.44 -5.06
C PHE A 18 -10.17 1.45 -4.61
N GLN A 19 -11.45 1.12 -4.81
CA GLN A 19 -12.64 1.85 -4.33
C GLN A 19 -12.82 3.26 -4.87
N SER A 20 -11.85 3.84 -5.53
CA SER A 20 -11.89 5.21 -5.99
C SER A 20 -10.84 5.44 -7.06
N ARG A 21 -11.03 6.48 -7.86
CA ARG A 21 -10.01 6.95 -8.80
C ARG A 21 -8.76 7.36 -8.02
N ASN A 22 -7.62 7.22 -8.65
CA ASN A 22 -6.31 7.62 -8.09
C ASN A 22 -5.86 6.80 -6.88
N HIS A 23 -6.58 5.72 -6.57
CA HIS A 23 -6.18 4.79 -5.52
C HIS A 23 -6.11 3.40 -6.14
N TYR A 24 -5.02 2.68 -5.88
CA TYR A 24 -4.75 1.42 -6.56
C TYR A 24 -4.19 0.38 -5.62
N THR A 25 -4.55 -0.87 -5.86
CA THR A 25 -3.82 -2.01 -5.32
C THR A 25 -2.92 -2.54 -6.43
N ILE A 26 -1.63 -2.61 -6.15
CA ILE A 26 -0.63 -3.13 -7.08
C ILE A 26 -0.14 -4.45 -6.53
N ARG A 27 -0.20 -5.48 -7.37
CA ARG A 27 0.37 -6.77 -7.03
C ARG A 27 1.64 -6.98 -7.82
N LEU A 28 2.73 -7.25 -7.12
CA LEU A 28 4.03 -7.51 -7.75
C LEU A 28 4.63 -8.74 -7.08
N GLY A 29 4.58 -9.87 -7.78
CA GLY A 29 4.97 -11.15 -7.19
C GLY A 29 4.11 -11.46 -5.98
N PRO A 30 4.71 -11.81 -4.82
CA PRO A 30 3.94 -12.13 -3.61
C PRO A 30 3.50 -10.91 -2.81
N ASN A 31 3.94 -9.71 -3.19
CA ASN A 31 3.67 -8.49 -2.43
C ASN A 31 2.52 -7.70 -3.00
N ARG A 32 1.81 -6.98 -2.13
CA ARG A 32 0.75 -6.05 -2.52
C ARG A 32 1.05 -4.68 -1.98
N TYR A 33 0.77 -3.67 -2.80
CA TYR A 33 1.02 -2.28 -2.46
C TYR A 33 -0.27 -1.47 -2.59
N PHE A 34 -0.45 -0.51 -1.71
CA PHE A 34 -1.49 0.49 -1.85
C PHE A 34 -0.86 1.79 -2.31
N GLN A 35 -1.32 2.30 -3.45
CA GLN A 35 -0.89 3.58 -4.00
C GLN A 35 -2.02 4.58 -3.93
N SER A 36 -1.71 5.79 -3.48
CA SER A 36 -2.64 6.93 -3.47
C SER A 36 -2.02 8.01 -4.35
N TYR A 37 -2.71 8.34 -5.43
CA TYR A 37 -2.21 9.24 -6.46
C TYR A 37 -0.87 8.72 -7.00
N SER A 38 0.24 9.42 -6.78
CA SER A 38 1.54 9.00 -7.30
C SER A 38 2.46 8.40 -6.23
N SER A 39 1.94 8.18 -5.02
CA SER A 39 2.77 7.71 -3.89
C SER A 39 2.36 6.33 -3.43
N ILE A 40 3.34 5.49 -3.17
CA ILE A 40 3.12 4.21 -2.50
C ILE A 40 2.97 4.49 -1.00
N ILE A 41 1.88 4.02 -0.43
CA ILE A 41 1.53 4.29 0.96
C ILE A 41 1.86 3.12 1.87
N CYS A 42 1.51 1.91 1.44
CA CYS A 42 1.70 0.70 2.24
C CYS A 42 2.12 -0.46 1.36
N MET A 43 2.74 -1.46 2.00
CA MET A 43 3.06 -2.73 1.37
C MET A 43 2.69 -3.87 2.32
N ARG A 44 2.08 -4.91 1.78
CA ARG A 44 1.81 -6.15 2.51
C ARG A 44 2.58 -7.28 1.85
N THR A 45 3.38 -7.97 2.64
CA THR A 45 4.15 -9.12 2.15
C THR A 45 3.31 -10.39 2.20
N SER A 46 3.80 -11.45 1.57
CA SER A 46 3.07 -12.73 1.51
C SER A 46 2.86 -13.35 2.89
N ASP A 47 3.74 -13.07 3.84
CA ASP A 47 3.64 -13.57 5.21
C ASP A 47 2.84 -12.62 6.13
N GLY A 48 2.20 -11.61 5.55
CA GLY A 48 1.30 -10.74 6.29
C GLY A 48 1.95 -9.56 6.98
N LYS A 49 3.23 -9.32 6.78
CA LYS A 49 3.89 -8.14 7.34
C LYS A 49 3.47 -6.89 6.60
N ILE A 50 3.33 -5.80 7.33
CA ILE A 50 2.94 -4.50 6.78
C ILE A 50 4.08 -3.50 6.96
N PHE A 51 4.40 -2.83 5.86
CA PHE A 51 5.32 -1.71 5.84
C PHE A 51 4.57 -0.49 5.37
N LEU A 52 4.86 0.66 5.97
CA LEU A 52 4.24 1.94 5.61
C LEU A 52 5.34 2.89 5.15
N ASP A 53 5.03 3.70 4.15
CA ASP A 53 5.98 4.72 3.70
C ASP A 53 6.10 5.81 4.76
N LYS A 54 7.30 6.02 5.25
CA LYS A 54 7.53 6.93 6.38
C LYS A 54 7.14 8.38 6.11
N ASN A 55 7.14 8.80 4.83
CA ASN A 55 6.83 10.18 4.48
C ASN A 55 5.39 10.41 4.05
N SER A 56 4.71 9.38 3.55
CA SER A 56 3.40 9.55 2.93
C SER A 56 2.28 8.73 3.56
N TRP A 57 2.56 7.90 4.56
CA TRP A 57 1.54 7.00 5.09
C TRP A 57 0.33 7.75 5.68
N ASP A 58 0.51 8.99 6.12
CA ASP A 58 -0.55 9.78 6.74
C ASP A 58 -0.49 11.24 6.28
N TYR A 59 -0.22 11.48 4.99
CA TYR A 59 0.01 12.85 4.54
C TYR A 59 -1.24 13.63 4.17
N SER A 60 -2.39 12.97 3.99
CA SER A 60 -3.62 13.67 3.69
C SER A 60 -4.83 12.90 4.24
N ARG A 61 -5.94 13.63 4.39
CA ARG A 61 -7.20 13.04 4.85
C ARG A 61 -7.73 12.01 3.87
N THR A 62 -7.67 12.31 2.58
CA THR A 62 -8.15 11.39 1.55
C THR A 62 -7.34 10.11 1.52
N THR A 63 -6.01 10.21 1.52
CA THR A 63 -5.14 9.04 1.58
C THR A 63 -5.42 8.24 2.84
N GLY A 64 -5.59 8.90 3.98
CA GLY A 64 -5.87 8.23 5.25
C GLY A 64 -7.15 7.42 5.22
N LYS A 65 -8.20 7.97 4.61
CA LYS A 65 -9.48 7.28 4.47
C LYS A 65 -9.32 5.95 3.72
N TYR A 66 -8.64 5.95 2.58
CA TYR A 66 -8.48 4.75 1.77
C TYR A 66 -7.42 3.81 2.34
N ARG A 67 -6.38 4.35 2.98
CA ARG A 67 -5.42 3.52 3.73
C ARG A 67 -6.13 2.73 4.82
N ASN A 68 -7.02 3.38 5.58
CA ASN A 68 -7.78 2.70 6.63
C ASN A 68 -8.60 1.55 6.06
N ARG A 69 -9.22 1.76 4.91
CA ARG A 69 -10.00 0.71 4.24
C ARG A 69 -9.11 -0.41 3.73
N TRP A 70 -7.97 -0.06 3.17
CA TRP A 70 -7.05 -1.05 2.63
C TRP A 70 -6.45 -1.93 3.72
N LEU A 71 -6.13 -1.34 4.87
CA LEU A 71 -5.61 -2.06 6.03
C LEU A 71 -6.71 -2.73 6.86
N GLY A 72 -7.96 -2.29 6.73
CA GLY A 72 -9.07 -2.82 7.51
C GLY A 72 -9.06 -2.35 8.96
N GLU A 73 -8.64 -1.11 9.21
CA GLU A 73 -8.51 -0.58 10.57
C GLU A 73 -8.60 0.95 10.57
N ASN A 74 -8.71 1.55 11.75
CA ASN A 74 -8.72 3.00 11.88
C ASN A 74 -7.31 3.53 12.15
N ILE A 75 -7.16 4.86 12.13
CA ILE A 75 -5.85 5.51 12.30
C ILE A 75 -5.24 5.22 13.67
N ALA A 76 -6.06 5.15 14.73
CA ALA A 76 -5.56 4.89 16.07
C ALA A 76 -4.93 3.50 16.16
N GLU A 77 -5.56 2.52 15.53
CA GLU A 77 -5.01 1.16 15.45
C GLU A 77 -3.70 1.12 14.68
N THR A 78 -3.64 1.84 13.56
CA THR A 78 -2.42 1.92 12.76
C THR A 78 -1.27 2.55 13.56
N ARG A 79 -1.54 3.67 14.25
CA ARG A 79 -0.53 4.33 15.08
C ARG A 79 -0.01 3.44 16.20
N LYS A 80 -0.92 2.71 16.82
CA LYS A 80 -0.54 1.76 17.87
C LYS A 80 0.38 0.68 17.34
N LYS A 81 0.08 0.15 16.16
CA LYS A 81 0.88 -0.92 15.55
C LYS A 81 2.27 -0.41 15.14
N ILE A 82 2.36 0.83 14.68
CA ILE A 82 3.65 1.46 14.41
C ILE A 82 4.45 1.57 15.70
N LYS A 83 3.83 2.08 16.76
CA LYS A 83 4.50 2.28 18.05
C LYS A 83 4.99 0.97 18.63
N LEU A 84 4.24 -0.11 18.46
CA LEU A 84 4.60 -1.43 18.98
C LEU A 84 5.58 -2.19 18.07
N GLY A 85 5.94 -1.63 16.93
CA GLY A 85 6.83 -2.31 15.99
C GLY A 85 6.18 -3.39 15.16
N ILE A 86 4.85 -3.52 15.20
CA ILE A 86 4.11 -4.46 14.37
C ILE A 86 4.13 -4.00 12.92
N TYR A 87 3.98 -2.70 12.69
CA TYR A 87 4.17 -2.07 11.39
C TYR A 87 5.50 -1.34 11.38
N THR A 88 6.20 -1.42 10.26
CA THR A 88 7.51 -0.77 10.12
C THR A 88 7.43 0.37 9.12
N LEU A 89 7.97 1.52 9.48
CA LEU A 89 8.08 2.66 8.58
C LEU A 89 9.36 2.53 7.77
N VAL A 90 9.21 2.58 6.45
CA VAL A 90 10.34 2.47 5.53
C VAL A 90 10.13 3.46 4.38
N ASN A 91 11.09 3.56 3.50
CA ASN A 91 10.96 4.38 2.32
C ASN A 91 10.50 3.52 1.14
N LEU A 92 9.21 3.64 0.78
CA LEU A 92 8.64 2.84 -0.31
C LEU A 92 8.66 3.55 -1.66
N ASN A 93 9.02 4.83 -1.69
CA ASN A 93 8.97 5.64 -2.91
C ASN A 93 10.34 6.04 -3.44
N GLN A 94 11.38 5.62 -2.80
CA GLN A 94 12.73 5.94 -3.24
C GLN A 94 13.12 5.01 -4.38
N ILE A 95 13.65 5.61 -5.42
CA ILE A 95 14.15 4.89 -6.58
C ILE A 95 15.66 4.74 -6.48
#